data_7b09e9ccc5c1ec1deba65f6e860f29a3
#
_entry.id   7b09e9ccc5c1ec1deba65f6e860f29a3
#
_cell.length_a   1.000
_cell.length_b   1.000
_cell.length_c   1.000
_cell.angle_alpha   90.00
_cell.angle_beta   90.00
_cell.angle_gamma   90.00
#
_symmetry.space_group_name_H-M   'P 1'
#
loop_
_entity.id
_entity.type
_entity.pdbx_description
1 polymer ?
#
loop_
_entity_poly.entity_id
_entity_poly.type
_entity_poly.pdbx_seq_one_letter_code
_entity_poly.pdbx_strand_id
1 'polypeptide(L)'
;MNRVVLLGPQRHAITVTDELARLAAEGRVAAITAGWQEREAEDDELQDAIGHRAINLELHRRTDEVFAEDRELFEANRARQDRLRQLQEIYRLRLGHAKNAARELMAREGADEVLGPEREAAMAQLRDLDHH
;
A
#
# COMPACT_ATOMS: atom_id res chain seq x y z
N MET A 1 -13.75 18.94 12.23
CA MET A 1 -12.46 18.86 11.53
C MET A 1 -12.15 17.37 11.34
N ASN A 2 -12.03 16.87 10.09
CA ASN A 2 -11.71 15.47 9.87
C ASN A 2 -10.23 15.25 10.20
N ARG A 3 -9.94 14.27 11.03
CA ARG A 3 -8.57 13.88 11.41
C ARG A 3 -8.26 12.53 10.81
N VAL A 4 -7.06 12.36 10.28
CA VAL A 4 -6.52 11.10 9.80
C VAL A 4 -5.29 10.79 10.63
N VAL A 5 -5.25 9.57 11.17
CA VAL A 5 -4.12 9.05 11.94
C VAL A 5 -3.63 7.79 11.23
N LEU A 6 -2.34 7.72 10.94
CA LEU A 6 -1.70 6.54 10.36
C LEU A 6 -0.99 5.77 11.47
N LEU A 7 -1.38 4.52 11.66
CA LEU A 7 -0.79 3.62 12.65
C LEU A 7 -0.07 2.47 11.94
N GLY A 8 0.96 1.96 12.60
CA GLY A 8 1.60 0.72 12.18
C GLY A 8 0.72 -0.52 12.41
N PRO A 9 1.26 -1.73 12.23
CA PRO A 9 0.52 -2.96 12.47
C PRO A 9 -0.04 -3.03 13.90
N GLN A 10 -1.33 -3.35 14.02
CA GLN A 10 -2.06 -3.33 15.30
C GLN A 10 -2.23 -4.74 15.87
N ARG A 11 -1.22 -5.62 15.76
CA ARG A 11 -1.31 -6.99 16.25
C ARG A 11 -0.44 -7.27 17.48
N HIS A 12 0.83 -6.91 17.44
CA HIS A 12 1.76 -7.15 18.56
C HIS A 12 2.02 -5.91 19.41
N ALA A 13 1.80 -4.74 18.84
CA ALA A 13 1.94 -3.45 19.52
C ALA A 13 0.70 -2.61 19.17
N ILE A 14 -0.36 -2.76 19.95
CA ILE A 14 -1.63 -2.09 19.72
C ILE A 14 -1.53 -0.66 20.23
N THR A 15 -1.49 0.30 19.33
CA THR A 15 -1.41 1.75 19.63
C THR A 15 -2.72 2.48 19.35
N VAL A 16 -3.69 1.80 18.76
CA VAL A 16 -5.00 2.37 18.43
C VAL A 16 -5.75 2.86 19.65
N THR A 17 -5.57 2.22 20.81
CA THR A 17 -6.22 2.60 22.07
C THR A 17 -5.86 4.02 22.48
N ASP A 18 -4.56 4.36 22.44
CA ASP A 18 -4.08 5.68 22.82
C ASP A 18 -4.60 6.75 21.85
N GLU A 19 -4.66 6.42 20.57
CA GLU A 19 -5.18 7.33 19.55
C GLU A 19 -6.70 7.54 19.67
N LEU A 20 -7.47 6.50 19.96
CA LEU A 20 -8.92 6.64 20.22
C LEU A 20 -9.17 7.53 21.45
N ALA A 21 -8.38 7.37 22.50
CA ALA A 21 -8.45 8.24 23.69
C ALA A 21 -8.08 9.69 23.34
N ARG A 22 -6.98 9.89 22.61
CA ARG A 22 -6.53 11.22 22.18
C ARG A 22 -7.55 11.94 21.29
N LEU A 23 -8.30 11.19 20.48
CA LEU A 23 -9.33 11.71 19.60
C LEU A 23 -10.69 11.88 20.31
N ALA A 24 -10.81 11.44 21.57
CA ALA A 24 -12.06 11.32 22.30
C ALA A 24 -13.14 10.57 21.46
N ALA A 25 -12.71 9.50 20.81
CA ALA A 25 -13.59 8.69 19.97
C ALA A 25 -14.44 7.78 20.85
N GLU A 26 -15.72 8.13 21.00
CA GLU A 26 -16.72 7.36 21.74
C GLU A 26 -17.53 6.47 20.79
N GLY A 27 -18.20 5.43 21.37
CA GLY A 27 -19.06 4.54 20.64
C GLY A 27 -18.35 3.42 19.89
N ARG A 28 -19.05 2.86 18.90
CA ARG A 28 -18.55 1.72 18.10
C ARG A 28 -17.53 2.15 17.06
N VAL A 29 -16.56 1.29 16.81
CA VAL A 29 -15.47 1.50 15.85
C VAL A 29 -15.57 0.48 14.74
N ALA A 30 -15.64 0.91 13.49
CA ALA A 30 -15.55 -0.02 12.36
C ALA A 30 -14.08 -0.43 12.14
N ALA A 31 -13.81 -1.72 12.17
CA ALA A 31 -12.50 -2.27 11.90
C ALA A 31 -12.46 -2.88 10.48
N ILE A 32 -11.43 -2.54 9.71
CA ILE A 32 -11.15 -3.10 8.40
C ILE A 32 -9.88 -3.93 8.52
N THR A 33 -10.03 -5.24 8.62
CA THR A 33 -8.97 -6.22 8.82
C THR A 33 -8.66 -7.02 7.55
N ALA A 34 -9.21 -6.61 6.41
CA ALA A 34 -9.04 -7.28 5.11
C ALA A 34 -7.58 -7.56 4.70
N GLY A 35 -6.63 -6.75 5.18
CA GLY A 35 -5.20 -6.99 4.98
C GLY A 35 -4.65 -8.23 5.67
N TRP A 36 -5.41 -8.81 6.60
CA TRP A 36 -5.06 -10.08 7.29
C TRP A 36 -5.52 -11.32 6.52
N GLN A 37 -6.27 -11.11 5.42
CA GLN A 37 -6.76 -12.15 4.52
C GLN A 37 -7.58 -13.23 5.26
N GLU A 38 -7.25 -14.51 5.14
CA GLU A 38 -7.95 -15.62 5.79
C GLU A 38 -7.99 -15.50 7.33
N ARG A 39 -7.15 -14.64 7.89
CA ARG A 39 -7.08 -14.37 9.32
C ARG A 39 -7.89 -13.14 9.74
N GLU A 40 -8.73 -12.63 8.88
CA GLU A 40 -9.52 -11.41 9.08
C GLU A 40 -10.40 -11.47 10.34
N ALA A 41 -10.88 -12.66 10.68
CA ALA A 41 -11.72 -12.88 11.87
C ALA A 41 -10.91 -13.02 13.18
N GLU A 42 -9.56 -13.10 13.12
CA GLU A 42 -8.71 -13.20 14.31
C GLU A 42 -8.42 -11.81 14.90
N ASP A 43 -9.46 -11.10 15.33
CA ASP A 43 -9.36 -9.73 15.84
C ASP A 43 -9.51 -9.61 17.36
N ASP A 44 -9.43 -10.73 18.11
CA ASP A 44 -9.62 -10.79 19.55
C ASP A 44 -8.72 -9.81 20.31
N GLU A 45 -7.41 -9.75 19.96
CA GLU A 45 -6.46 -8.83 20.59
C GLU A 45 -6.86 -7.36 20.38
N LEU A 46 -7.40 -7.03 19.20
CA LEU A 46 -7.90 -5.70 18.89
C LEU A 46 -9.18 -5.41 19.66
N GLN A 47 -10.11 -6.38 19.74
CA GLN A 47 -11.35 -6.27 20.49
C GLN A 47 -11.08 -6.01 21.96
N ASP A 48 -10.18 -6.80 22.58
CA ASP A 48 -9.80 -6.64 23.98
C ASP A 48 -9.20 -5.25 24.24
N ALA A 49 -8.29 -4.80 23.36
CA ALA A 49 -7.61 -3.52 23.51
C ALA A 49 -8.57 -2.33 23.48
N ILE A 50 -9.65 -2.39 22.71
CA ILE A 50 -10.62 -1.28 22.56
C ILE A 50 -11.94 -1.53 23.28
N GLY A 51 -11.97 -2.50 24.22
CA GLY A 51 -13.11 -2.79 25.06
C GLY A 51 -14.32 -3.33 24.29
N HIS A 52 -14.08 -4.24 23.35
CA HIS A 52 -15.09 -4.91 22.50
C HIS A 52 -16.01 -3.93 21.74
N ARG A 53 -15.48 -2.77 21.39
CA ARG A 53 -16.23 -1.75 20.63
C ARG A 53 -16.07 -1.87 19.12
N ALA A 54 -15.15 -2.73 18.62
CA ALA A 54 -14.97 -2.92 17.20
C ALA A 54 -16.14 -3.66 16.57
N ILE A 55 -16.46 -3.27 15.35
CA ILE A 55 -17.26 -4.03 14.40
C ILE A 55 -16.32 -4.40 13.27
N ASN A 56 -15.89 -5.64 13.21
CA ASN A 56 -15.12 -6.13 12.10
C ASN A 56 -16.00 -6.17 10.85
N LEU A 57 -15.59 -5.48 9.79
CA LEU A 57 -16.37 -5.41 8.56
C LEU A 57 -16.20 -6.65 7.68
N GLU A 58 -15.18 -7.48 7.97
CA GLU A 58 -14.86 -8.73 7.25
C GLU A 58 -14.92 -8.57 5.73
N LEU A 59 -14.22 -7.56 5.21
CA LEU A 59 -14.30 -7.22 3.79
C LEU A 59 -13.64 -8.27 2.88
N HIS A 60 -12.65 -9.02 3.38
CA HIS A 60 -12.04 -10.12 2.63
C HIS A 60 -13.08 -11.23 2.42
N ARG A 61 -13.71 -11.72 3.47
CA ARG A 61 -14.74 -12.75 3.40
C ARG A 61 -15.93 -12.32 2.52
N ARG A 62 -16.39 -11.08 2.69
CA ARG A 62 -17.47 -10.54 1.85
C ARG A 62 -17.10 -10.44 0.38
N THR A 63 -15.83 -10.15 0.08
CA THR A 63 -15.34 -10.15 -1.31
C THR A 63 -15.37 -11.55 -1.90
N ASP A 64 -14.97 -12.57 -1.12
CA ASP A 64 -15.04 -13.96 -1.56
C ASP A 64 -16.49 -14.42 -1.80
N GLU A 65 -17.42 -14.03 -0.94
CA GLU A 65 -18.86 -14.30 -1.12
C GLU A 65 -19.39 -13.66 -2.42
N VAL A 66 -19.06 -12.39 -2.67
CA VAL A 66 -19.46 -11.70 -3.92
C VAL A 66 -18.88 -12.39 -5.14
N PHE A 67 -17.62 -12.80 -5.10
CA PHE A 67 -16.97 -13.48 -6.22
C PHE A 67 -17.48 -14.91 -6.43
N ALA A 68 -17.97 -15.56 -5.37
CA ALA A 68 -18.61 -16.86 -5.47
C ALA A 68 -19.99 -16.77 -6.17
N GLU A 69 -20.71 -15.68 -5.95
CA GLU A 69 -22.04 -15.44 -6.54
C GLU A 69 -21.95 -14.83 -7.94
N ASP A 70 -20.98 -13.95 -8.19
CA ASP A 70 -20.79 -13.26 -9.47
C ASP A 70 -19.48 -13.66 -10.15
N ARG A 71 -19.57 -14.70 -10.96
CA ARG A 71 -18.43 -15.24 -11.69
C ARG A 71 -17.89 -14.27 -12.75
N GLU A 72 -18.73 -13.47 -13.37
CA GLU A 72 -18.31 -12.49 -14.38
C GLU A 72 -17.47 -11.39 -13.73
N LEU A 73 -17.90 -10.89 -12.58
CA LEU A 73 -17.13 -9.93 -11.79
C LEU A 73 -15.79 -10.51 -11.32
N PHE A 74 -15.77 -11.77 -10.87
CA PHE A 74 -14.54 -12.45 -10.50
C PHE A 74 -13.54 -12.52 -11.66
N GLU A 75 -13.99 -12.96 -12.84
CA GLU A 75 -13.14 -13.08 -14.02
C GLU A 75 -12.63 -11.72 -14.51
N ALA A 76 -13.48 -10.70 -14.50
CA ALA A 76 -13.10 -9.33 -14.84
C ALA A 76 -12.06 -8.76 -13.86
N ASN A 77 -12.26 -8.98 -12.55
CA ASN A 77 -11.29 -8.58 -11.52
C ASN A 77 -9.95 -9.29 -11.70
N ARG A 78 -9.97 -10.61 -11.95
CA ARG A 78 -8.76 -11.40 -12.18
C ARG A 78 -7.99 -10.89 -13.41
N ALA A 79 -8.68 -10.68 -14.53
CA ALA A 79 -8.06 -10.14 -15.75
C ALA A 79 -7.43 -8.76 -15.49
N ARG A 80 -8.10 -7.89 -14.72
CA ARG A 80 -7.56 -6.60 -14.30
C ARG A 80 -6.31 -6.77 -13.44
N GLN A 81 -6.32 -7.66 -12.47
CA GLN A 81 -5.16 -7.90 -11.59
C GLN A 81 -3.95 -8.45 -12.36
N ASP A 82 -4.18 -9.36 -13.30
CA ASP A 82 -3.13 -9.90 -14.16
C ASP A 82 -2.51 -8.80 -15.04
N ARG A 83 -3.34 -7.92 -15.60
CA ARG A 83 -2.86 -6.75 -16.36
C ARG A 83 -2.06 -5.79 -15.49
N LEU A 84 -2.52 -5.49 -14.27
CA LEU A 84 -1.79 -4.62 -13.34
C LEU A 84 -0.44 -5.22 -12.95
N ARG A 85 -0.38 -6.55 -12.74
CA ARG A 85 0.86 -7.27 -12.45
C ARG A 85 1.86 -7.13 -13.59
N GLN A 86 1.42 -7.34 -14.83
CA GLN A 86 2.27 -7.14 -16.02
C GLN A 86 2.80 -5.71 -16.12
N LEU A 87 1.93 -4.70 -15.90
CA LEU A 87 2.35 -3.30 -15.90
C LEU A 87 3.37 -3.00 -14.80
N GLN A 88 3.18 -3.56 -13.60
CA GLN A 88 4.15 -3.42 -12.50
C GLN A 88 5.49 -4.08 -12.81
N GLU A 89 5.51 -5.22 -13.47
CA GLU A 89 6.74 -5.89 -13.90
C GLU A 89 7.52 -5.03 -14.91
N ILE A 90 6.81 -4.50 -15.91
CA ILE A 90 7.41 -3.58 -16.90
C ILE A 90 7.93 -2.31 -16.22
N TYR A 91 7.15 -1.73 -15.31
CA TYR A 91 7.57 -0.56 -14.54
C TYR A 91 8.84 -0.84 -13.72
N ARG A 92 8.87 -1.97 -12.99
CA ARG A 92 10.06 -2.37 -12.20
C ARG A 92 11.30 -2.55 -13.07
N LEU A 93 11.13 -3.14 -14.26
CA LEU A 93 12.23 -3.30 -15.21
C LEU A 93 12.78 -1.93 -15.66
N ARG A 94 11.91 -1.04 -16.11
CA ARG A 94 12.28 0.32 -16.54
C ARG A 94 12.93 1.11 -15.40
N LEU A 95 12.33 1.08 -14.21
CA LEU A 95 12.87 1.75 -13.03
C LEU A 95 14.25 1.20 -12.64
N GLY A 96 14.45 -0.11 -12.71
CA GLY A 96 15.74 -0.75 -12.44
C GLY A 96 16.85 -0.23 -13.36
N HIS A 97 16.59 -0.18 -14.67
CA HIS A 97 17.55 0.35 -15.64
C HIS A 97 17.83 1.84 -15.45
N ALA A 98 16.80 2.65 -15.27
CA ALA A 98 16.97 4.09 -15.04
C ALA A 98 17.76 4.39 -13.76
N LYS A 99 17.44 3.67 -12.65
CA LYS A 99 18.20 3.79 -11.39
C LYS A 99 19.66 3.38 -11.52
N ASN A 100 19.96 2.32 -12.26
CA ASN A 100 21.33 1.88 -12.47
C ASN A 100 22.12 2.90 -13.32
N ALA A 101 21.54 3.38 -14.41
CA ALA A 101 22.17 4.42 -15.25
C ALA A 101 22.44 5.70 -14.44
N ALA A 102 21.46 6.19 -13.67
CA ALA A 102 21.63 7.35 -12.82
C ALA A 102 22.74 7.14 -11.78
N ARG A 103 22.78 5.97 -11.12
CA ARG A 103 23.81 5.65 -10.12
C ARG A 103 25.20 5.62 -10.72
N GLU A 104 25.38 5.02 -11.90
CA GLU A 104 26.66 4.96 -12.59
C GLU A 104 27.15 6.35 -13.02
N LEU A 105 26.23 7.19 -13.55
CA LEU A 105 26.57 8.56 -13.93
C LEU A 105 26.93 9.43 -12.71
N MET A 106 26.24 9.26 -11.60
CA MET A 106 26.55 9.98 -10.36
C MET A 106 27.90 9.58 -9.76
N ALA A 107 28.27 8.29 -9.86
CA ALA A 107 29.54 7.77 -9.34
C ALA A 107 30.72 8.03 -10.28
N ARG A 108 30.49 8.44 -11.53
CA ARG A 108 31.56 8.61 -12.52
C ARG A 108 32.31 9.90 -12.28
N GLU A 109 33.65 9.81 -12.28
CA GLU A 109 34.53 10.97 -12.23
C GLU A 109 34.76 11.52 -13.66
N GLY A 110 34.80 12.84 -13.80
CA GLY A 110 35.03 13.51 -15.07
C GLY A 110 34.66 15.00 -15.03
N ALA A 111 34.81 15.69 -16.15
CA ALA A 111 34.49 17.11 -16.24
C ALA A 111 33.00 17.37 -16.11
N ASP A 112 32.62 18.30 -15.24
CA ASP A 112 31.21 18.65 -14.98
C ASP A 112 30.49 19.17 -16.23
N GLU A 113 31.20 19.81 -17.13
CA GLU A 113 30.65 20.28 -18.43
C GLU A 113 30.07 19.13 -19.26
N VAL A 114 30.62 17.91 -19.11
CA VAL A 114 30.18 16.70 -19.85
C VAL A 114 29.21 15.89 -19.01
N LEU A 115 29.49 15.69 -17.71
CA LEU A 115 28.70 14.82 -16.84
C LEU A 115 27.47 15.51 -16.28
N GLY A 116 27.48 16.82 -16.10
CA GLY A 116 26.36 17.57 -15.53
C GLY A 116 25.06 17.37 -16.31
N PRO A 117 25.03 17.66 -17.62
CA PRO A 117 23.83 17.44 -18.43
C PRO A 117 23.32 16.00 -18.44
N GLU A 118 24.23 15.02 -18.46
CA GLU A 118 23.88 13.60 -18.47
C GLU A 118 23.26 13.14 -17.12
N ARG A 119 23.79 13.65 -16.01
CA ARG A 119 23.23 13.43 -14.67
C ARG A 119 21.83 14.02 -14.54
N GLU A 120 21.64 15.24 -15.04
CA GLU A 120 20.33 15.88 -15.05
C GLU A 120 19.31 15.11 -15.90
N ALA A 121 19.71 14.67 -17.09
CA ALA A 121 18.87 13.86 -17.96
C ALA A 121 18.46 12.53 -17.32
N ALA A 122 19.41 11.85 -16.67
CA ALA A 122 19.12 10.61 -15.95
C ALA A 122 18.14 10.81 -14.77
N MET A 123 18.27 11.92 -14.05
CA MET A 123 17.34 12.26 -12.97
C MET A 123 15.96 12.69 -13.48
N ALA A 124 15.91 13.37 -14.64
CA ALA A 124 14.64 13.69 -15.29
C ALA A 124 13.91 12.42 -15.72
N GLN A 125 14.63 11.47 -16.33
CA GLN A 125 14.06 10.17 -16.72
C GLN A 125 13.46 9.39 -15.53
N LEU A 126 14.09 9.43 -14.35
CA LEU A 126 13.53 8.83 -13.14
C LEU A 126 12.23 9.51 -12.70
N ARG A 127 12.19 10.85 -12.76
CA ARG A 127 10.96 11.61 -12.40
C ARG A 127 9.82 11.33 -13.36
N ASP A 128 10.12 11.25 -14.67
CA ASP A 128 9.11 10.98 -15.69
C ASP A 128 8.47 9.58 -15.54
N LEU A 129 9.22 8.60 -15.00
CA LEU A 129 8.67 7.29 -14.72
C LEU A 129 7.58 7.29 -13.63
N ASP A 130 7.64 8.23 -12.68
CA ASP A 130 6.66 8.32 -11.59
C ASP A 130 5.37 9.04 -12.00
N HIS A 131 5.33 9.65 -13.18
CA HIS A 131 4.16 10.39 -13.70
C HIS A 131 3.29 9.58 -14.67
N HIS A 132 3.61 8.30 -14.89
CA HIS A 132 2.87 7.37 -15.75
C HIS A 132 2.34 6.18 -14.97
#